data_29ec28e789cdab4f2e4e298217934f41
#
_entry.id   29ec28e789cdab4f2e4e298217934f41
#
_cell.length_a   1.000
_cell.length_b   1.000
_cell.length_c   1.000
_cell.angle_alpha   90.00
_cell.angle_beta   90.00
_cell.angle_gamma   90.00
#
_symmetry.space_group_name_H-M   'P 1'
#
loop_
_entity.id
_entity.type
_entity.pdbx_description
1 polymer ?
#
loop_
_entity_poly.entity_id
_entity_poly.type
_entity_poly.pdbx_seq_one_letter_code
_entity_poly.pdbx_strand_id
1 'polypeptide(L)'
;MLSVTTNLPVSKLEAKAREIRRQIIKMIYRAGSGHPGGSLSSTDILAALFFGGGLRFNSQDLDDPRADRFILSAGHVCPAYYAVLSKCGLIKEKELANLRRLGSCLQGHPSSLHAPFIACSTGSLGQGLSVGLGMALASKLRKGNNFIFVLTYSYLVF
;
A
#
# COMPACT_ATOMS: atom_id res chain seq x y z
N MET A 1 -18.83 -13.13 2.17
CA MET A 1 -17.48 -13.61 1.79
C MET A 1 -16.99 -12.78 0.60
N LEU A 2 -16.19 -11.76 0.83
CA LEU A 2 -15.51 -11.05 -0.24
C LEU A 2 -14.01 -11.07 0.12
N SER A 3 -13.34 -12.18 -0.18
CA SER A 3 -11.90 -12.15 -0.34
C SER A 3 -11.65 -11.27 -1.56
N VAL A 4 -11.04 -10.10 -1.38
CA VAL A 4 -10.71 -9.21 -2.49
C VAL A 4 -9.44 -9.74 -3.19
N THR A 5 -9.51 -10.96 -3.68
CA THR A 5 -8.62 -11.38 -4.75
C THR A 5 -9.36 -11.07 -6.05
N THR A 6 -9.46 -9.79 -6.39
CA THR A 6 -10.02 -9.38 -7.67
C THR A 6 -8.96 -9.66 -8.74
N ASN A 7 -9.25 -10.57 -9.64
CA ASN A 7 -8.41 -10.78 -10.82
C ASN A 7 -9.00 -9.98 -11.99
N LEU A 8 -8.75 -8.67 -11.99
CA LEU A 8 -9.26 -7.79 -13.05
C LEU A 8 -8.46 -7.97 -14.34
N PRO A 9 -9.11 -7.93 -15.51
CA PRO A 9 -8.41 -7.91 -16.79
C PRO A 9 -7.62 -6.60 -16.98
N VAL A 10 -6.58 -6.63 -17.82
CA VAL A 10 -5.63 -5.52 -18.02
C VAL A 10 -6.34 -4.19 -18.27
N SER A 11 -7.35 -4.15 -19.14
CA SER A 11 -8.09 -2.92 -19.44
C SER A 11 -8.76 -2.29 -18.22
N LYS A 12 -9.25 -3.11 -17.28
CA LYS A 12 -9.81 -2.63 -16.01
C LYS A 12 -8.72 -2.21 -15.03
N LEU A 13 -7.57 -2.90 -15.03
CA LEU A 13 -6.40 -2.49 -14.22
C LEU A 13 -5.89 -1.12 -14.65
N GLU A 14 -5.77 -0.86 -15.95
CA GLU A 14 -5.41 0.45 -16.48
C GLU A 14 -6.40 1.54 -16.08
N ALA A 15 -7.71 1.26 -16.15
CA ALA A 15 -8.73 2.19 -15.69
C ALA A 15 -8.58 2.48 -14.20
N LYS A 16 -8.35 1.44 -13.38
CA LYS A 16 -8.11 1.55 -11.93
C LYS A 16 -6.85 2.36 -11.64
N ALA A 17 -5.76 2.12 -12.36
CA ALA A 17 -4.52 2.87 -12.23
C ALA A 17 -4.72 4.37 -12.55
N ARG A 18 -5.51 4.71 -13.58
CA ARG A 18 -5.87 6.11 -13.89
C ARG A 18 -6.66 6.76 -12.75
N GLU A 19 -7.61 6.04 -12.13
CA GLU A 19 -8.35 6.55 -10.96
C GLU A 19 -7.42 6.82 -9.78
N ILE A 20 -6.53 5.87 -9.47
CA ILE A 20 -5.55 5.97 -8.39
C ILE A 20 -4.65 7.19 -8.63
N ARG A 21 -4.11 7.37 -9.83
CA ARG A 21 -3.29 8.55 -10.18
C ARG A 21 -4.02 9.87 -9.95
N ARG A 22 -5.30 9.94 -10.32
CA ARG A 22 -6.12 11.14 -10.05
C ARG A 22 -6.25 11.42 -8.55
N GLN A 23 -6.43 10.40 -7.72
CA GLN A 23 -6.50 10.56 -6.27
C GLN A 23 -5.15 10.98 -5.67
N ILE A 24 -4.03 10.42 -6.15
CA ILE A 24 -2.69 10.82 -5.74
C ILE A 24 -2.48 12.33 -5.93
N ILE A 25 -2.77 12.83 -7.13
CA ILE A 25 -2.60 14.27 -7.43
C ILE A 25 -3.52 15.12 -6.55
N LYS A 26 -4.80 14.74 -6.39
CA LYS A 26 -5.74 15.46 -5.52
C LYS A 26 -5.27 15.51 -4.07
N MET A 27 -4.79 14.38 -3.52
CA MET A 27 -4.28 14.30 -2.14
C MET A 27 -3.07 15.21 -1.94
N ILE A 28 -2.06 15.09 -2.81
CA ILE A 28 -0.81 15.85 -2.71
C ILE A 28 -1.08 17.34 -2.89
N TYR A 29 -1.92 17.73 -3.85
CA TYR A 29 -2.32 19.12 -4.07
C TYR A 29 -2.98 19.72 -2.82
N ARG A 30 -3.96 19.03 -2.21
CA ARG A 30 -4.65 19.48 -1.01
C ARG A 30 -3.75 19.53 0.22
N ALA A 31 -2.81 18.60 0.33
CA ALA A 31 -1.83 18.57 1.42
C ALA A 31 -0.77 19.67 1.28
N GLY A 32 -0.56 20.23 0.08
CA GLY A 32 0.53 21.18 -0.22
C GLY A 32 1.92 20.54 -0.14
N SER A 33 2.02 19.22 0.00
CA SER A 33 3.29 18.51 0.15
C SER A 33 3.13 17.03 -0.18
N GLY A 34 4.20 16.40 -0.69
CA GLY A 34 4.23 14.97 -1.03
C GLY A 34 5.22 14.66 -2.15
N HIS A 35 5.22 13.41 -2.58
CA HIS A 35 6.15 12.89 -3.60
C HIS A 35 5.37 12.36 -4.81
N PRO A 36 4.94 13.25 -5.73
CA PRO A 36 4.08 12.84 -6.84
C PRO A 36 4.76 11.86 -7.80
N GLY A 37 6.03 12.08 -8.16
CA GLY A 37 6.76 11.24 -9.11
C GLY A 37 6.79 9.76 -8.68
N GLY A 38 7.30 9.48 -7.49
CA GLY A 38 7.34 8.12 -6.95
C GLY A 38 5.96 7.50 -6.77
N SER A 39 4.98 8.28 -6.31
CA SER A 39 3.61 7.79 -6.14
C SER A 39 2.96 7.42 -7.47
N LEU A 40 3.15 8.23 -8.53
CA LEU A 40 2.61 7.95 -9.86
C LEU A 40 3.30 6.75 -10.52
N SER A 41 4.62 6.61 -10.37
CA SER A 41 5.37 5.49 -10.96
C SER A 41 5.04 4.14 -10.32
N SER A 42 4.74 4.12 -9.01
CA SER A 42 4.36 2.89 -8.29
C SER A 42 2.95 2.39 -8.60
N THR A 43 2.13 3.22 -9.24
CA THR A 43 0.68 2.98 -9.34
C THR A 43 0.35 1.68 -10.09
N ASP A 44 1.02 1.38 -11.19
CA ASP A 44 0.71 0.17 -11.99
C ASP A 44 1.08 -1.11 -11.24
N ILE A 45 2.23 -1.10 -10.53
CA ILE A 45 2.64 -2.22 -9.68
C ILE A 45 1.60 -2.46 -8.59
N LEU A 46 1.18 -1.40 -7.90
CA LEU A 46 0.17 -1.52 -6.84
C LEU A 46 -1.19 -1.95 -7.40
N ALA A 47 -1.61 -1.43 -8.55
CA ALA A 47 -2.86 -1.83 -9.18
C ALA A 47 -2.83 -3.31 -9.58
N ALA A 48 -1.73 -3.80 -10.15
CA ALA A 48 -1.57 -5.21 -10.52
C ALA A 48 -1.57 -6.11 -9.27
N LEU A 49 -0.86 -5.74 -8.21
CA LEU A 49 -0.81 -6.53 -6.98
C LEU A 49 -2.18 -6.62 -6.30
N PHE A 50 -2.85 -5.50 -6.09
CA PHE A 50 -4.08 -5.44 -5.28
C PHE A 50 -5.34 -5.81 -6.05
N PHE A 51 -5.37 -5.62 -7.38
CA PHE A 51 -6.57 -5.83 -8.19
C PHE A 51 -6.39 -6.84 -9.33
N GLY A 52 -5.15 -7.25 -9.63
CA GLY A 52 -4.82 -8.23 -10.67
C GLY A 52 -4.60 -9.66 -10.15
N GLY A 53 -4.93 -9.92 -8.88
CA GLY A 53 -4.79 -11.27 -8.30
C GLY A 53 -3.37 -11.62 -7.82
N GLY A 54 -2.43 -10.66 -7.83
CA GLY A 54 -1.07 -10.88 -7.37
C GLY A 54 -0.93 -11.00 -5.85
N LEU A 55 -1.86 -10.42 -5.09
CA LEU A 55 -1.84 -10.37 -3.64
C LEU A 55 -3.13 -10.99 -3.08
N ARG A 56 -3.01 -11.99 -2.20
CA ARG A 56 -4.14 -12.54 -1.42
C ARG A 56 -4.42 -11.60 -0.26
N PHE A 57 -5.16 -10.54 -0.55
CA PHE A 57 -5.46 -9.48 0.41
C PHE A 57 -6.89 -9.64 0.93
N ASN A 58 -7.05 -9.64 2.26
CA ASN A 58 -8.36 -9.71 2.89
C ASN A 58 -8.62 -8.42 3.68
N SER A 59 -9.45 -7.53 3.11
CA SER A 59 -9.81 -6.26 3.78
C SER A 59 -10.83 -6.43 4.91
N GLN A 60 -11.45 -7.60 5.03
CA GLN A 60 -12.43 -7.91 6.08
C GLN A 60 -11.78 -8.51 7.34
N ASP A 61 -10.63 -9.15 7.16
CA ASP A 61 -9.85 -9.76 8.24
C ASP A 61 -8.36 -9.51 7.97
N LEU A 62 -7.85 -8.45 8.56
CA LEU A 62 -6.47 -8.04 8.39
C LEU A 62 -5.49 -8.96 9.14
N ASP A 63 -5.99 -9.75 10.08
CA ASP A 63 -5.20 -10.68 10.89
C ASP A 63 -5.21 -12.10 10.31
N ASP A 64 -5.96 -12.36 9.22
CA ASP A 64 -6.00 -13.69 8.58
C ASP A 64 -4.56 -14.17 8.31
N PRO A 65 -4.12 -15.27 8.95
CA PRO A 65 -2.76 -15.78 8.81
C PRO A 65 -2.45 -16.32 7.41
N ARG A 66 -3.47 -16.53 6.58
CA ARG A 66 -3.34 -17.01 5.20
C ARG A 66 -3.21 -15.86 4.20
N ALA A 67 -3.60 -14.64 4.61
CA ALA A 67 -3.50 -13.47 3.75
C ALA A 67 -2.03 -13.04 3.61
N ASP A 68 -1.67 -12.63 2.40
CA ASP A 68 -0.37 -12.06 2.14
C ASP A 68 -0.23 -10.70 2.84
N ARG A 69 1.00 -10.28 3.06
CA ARG A 69 1.30 -8.96 3.67
C ARG A 69 1.99 -8.09 2.65
N PHE A 70 1.63 -6.82 2.64
CA PHE A 70 2.26 -5.81 1.80
C PHE A 70 2.95 -4.76 2.67
N ILE A 71 4.22 -4.47 2.37
CA ILE A 71 5.04 -3.46 3.03
C ILE A 71 5.49 -2.44 1.99
N LEU A 72 5.13 -1.18 2.19
CA LEU A 72 5.64 -0.07 1.40
C LEU A 72 6.95 0.43 2.02
N SER A 73 8.09 -0.16 1.66
CA SER A 73 9.41 0.25 2.17
C SER A 73 9.80 1.66 1.70
N ALA A 74 9.34 2.06 0.51
CA ALA A 74 9.40 3.43 0.02
C ALA A 74 8.29 4.29 0.65
N GLY A 75 8.33 4.49 1.96
CA GLY A 75 7.23 5.09 2.73
C GLY A 75 6.77 6.46 2.24
N HIS A 76 7.65 7.25 1.60
CA HIS A 76 7.33 8.57 1.04
C HIS A 76 6.31 8.52 -0.12
N VAL A 77 6.10 7.36 -0.76
CA VAL A 77 5.08 7.20 -1.81
C VAL A 77 3.73 6.71 -1.27
N CYS A 78 3.50 6.86 0.03
CA CYS A 78 2.26 6.51 0.70
C CYS A 78 0.96 7.06 0.05
N PRO A 79 0.93 8.21 -0.67
CA PRO A 79 -0.26 8.62 -1.39
C PRO A 79 -0.79 7.56 -2.37
N ALA A 80 0.11 6.84 -3.07
CA ALA A 80 -0.30 5.75 -3.95
C ALA A 80 -0.92 4.59 -3.14
N TYR A 81 -0.30 4.22 -2.04
CA TYR A 81 -0.79 3.14 -1.17
C TYR A 81 -2.14 3.50 -0.55
N TYR A 82 -2.31 4.72 -0.01
CA TYR A 82 -3.59 5.16 0.54
C TYR A 82 -4.72 5.20 -0.50
N ALA A 83 -4.41 5.63 -1.74
CA ALA A 83 -5.38 5.58 -2.83
C ALA A 83 -5.81 4.15 -3.17
N VAL A 84 -4.87 3.19 -3.17
CA VAL A 84 -5.17 1.76 -3.35
C VAL A 84 -6.02 1.22 -2.20
N LEU A 85 -5.63 1.46 -0.94
CA LEU A 85 -6.38 1.02 0.24
C LEU A 85 -7.80 1.61 0.27
N SER A 86 -7.97 2.83 -0.24
CA SER A 86 -9.30 3.41 -0.40
C SER A 86 -10.15 2.64 -1.42
N LYS A 87 -9.55 2.22 -2.53
CA LYS A 87 -10.23 1.38 -3.53
C LYS A 87 -10.50 -0.06 -3.05
N CYS A 88 -9.77 -0.52 -2.03
CA CYS A 88 -10.03 -1.77 -1.31
C CYS A 88 -11.09 -1.60 -0.19
N GLY A 89 -11.61 -0.39 0.05
CA GLY A 89 -12.64 -0.13 1.05
C GLY A 89 -12.14 0.09 2.48
N LEU A 90 -10.83 0.09 2.73
CA LEU A 90 -10.23 0.31 4.05
C LEU A 90 -10.19 1.79 4.45
N ILE A 91 -10.14 2.68 3.49
CA ILE A 91 -10.13 4.13 3.68
C ILE A 91 -11.32 4.72 2.93
N LYS A 92 -12.16 5.48 3.62
CA LYS A 92 -13.24 6.23 2.95
C LYS A 92 -12.63 7.27 2.01
N GLU A 93 -13.13 7.39 0.78
CA GLU A 93 -12.55 8.28 -0.23
C GLU A 93 -12.45 9.74 0.26
N LYS A 94 -13.42 10.20 1.06
CA LYS A 94 -13.41 11.53 1.67
C LYS A 94 -12.21 11.77 2.61
N GLU A 95 -11.70 10.70 3.27
CA GLU A 95 -10.57 10.80 4.18
C GLU A 95 -9.23 11.05 3.45
N LEU A 96 -9.15 10.72 2.16
CA LEU A 96 -7.97 11.02 1.35
C LEU A 96 -7.62 12.52 1.31
N ALA A 97 -8.61 13.38 1.53
CA ALA A 97 -8.41 14.83 1.64
C ALA A 97 -7.61 15.26 2.88
N ASN A 98 -7.50 14.37 3.87
CA ASN A 98 -6.85 14.63 5.15
C ASN A 98 -5.37 14.18 5.18
N LEU A 99 -4.77 13.87 4.03
CA LEU A 99 -3.35 13.52 3.95
C LEU A 99 -2.49 14.56 4.68
N ARG A 100 -1.63 14.12 5.61
CA ARG A 100 -0.71 14.96 6.39
C ARG A 100 -1.39 16.03 7.26
N ARG A 101 -2.69 15.94 7.52
CA ARG A 101 -3.37 16.83 8.46
C ARG A 101 -3.18 16.32 9.89
N LEU A 102 -3.09 17.27 10.83
CA LEU A 102 -3.03 16.92 12.26
C LEU A 102 -4.27 16.08 12.63
N GLY A 103 -4.05 15.00 13.37
CA GLY A 103 -5.11 14.06 13.77
C GLY A 103 -5.58 13.09 12.68
N SER A 104 -5.08 13.19 11.45
CA SER A 104 -5.39 12.23 10.39
C SER A 104 -4.62 10.92 10.58
N CYS A 105 -5.25 9.78 10.24
CA CYS A 105 -4.55 8.51 10.14
C CYS A 105 -3.64 8.41 8.90
N LEU A 106 -3.81 9.31 7.92
CA LEU A 106 -3.05 9.35 6.68
C LEU A 106 -1.78 10.21 6.84
N GLN A 107 -0.81 9.65 7.52
CA GLN A 107 0.47 10.30 7.79
C GLN A 107 1.31 10.45 6.52
N GLY A 108 2.38 11.28 6.57
CA GLY A 108 3.31 11.46 5.45
C GLY A 108 4.14 10.22 5.08
N HIS A 109 4.14 9.22 5.95
CA HIS A 109 4.65 7.87 5.76
C HIS A 109 3.66 6.87 6.36
N PRO A 110 3.60 5.62 5.90
CA PRO A 110 2.71 4.63 6.49
C PRO A 110 3.00 4.43 7.98
N SER A 111 1.94 4.44 8.78
CA SER A 111 2.06 4.24 10.23
C SER A 111 0.99 3.25 10.71
N SER A 112 1.42 2.09 11.19
CA SER A 112 0.53 1.09 11.78
C SER A 112 -0.08 1.54 13.10
N LEU A 113 0.55 2.51 13.78
CA LEU A 113 0.01 3.11 15.01
C LEU A 113 -1.23 3.97 14.73
N HIS A 114 -1.24 4.70 13.59
CA HIS A 114 -2.35 5.59 13.24
C HIS A 114 -3.38 4.93 12.30
N ALA A 115 -2.96 3.88 11.60
CA ALA A 115 -3.76 3.16 10.61
C ALA A 115 -3.53 1.65 10.77
N PRO A 116 -4.37 0.95 11.57
CA PRO A 116 -4.18 -0.48 11.89
C PRO A 116 -4.19 -1.42 10.67
N PHE A 117 -4.74 -0.98 9.55
CA PHE A 117 -4.73 -1.70 8.28
C PHE A 117 -3.36 -1.66 7.55
N ILE A 118 -2.37 -0.98 8.10
CA ILE A 118 -1.00 -0.93 7.59
C ILE A 118 -0.17 -1.97 8.34
N ALA A 119 0.38 -2.94 7.61
CA ALA A 119 1.12 -4.05 8.21
C ALA A 119 2.42 -3.64 8.91
N CYS A 120 3.05 -2.54 8.45
CA CYS A 120 4.31 -2.06 9.00
C CYS A 120 4.47 -0.55 8.80
N SER A 121 4.85 0.16 9.86
CA SER A 121 5.29 1.55 9.76
C SER A 121 6.61 1.63 9.00
N THR A 122 6.71 2.56 8.04
CA THR A 122 7.92 2.76 7.25
C THR A 122 8.21 4.25 7.07
N GLY A 123 9.44 4.56 6.66
CA GLY A 123 9.91 5.95 6.45
C GLY A 123 11.39 5.97 6.12
N SER A 124 12.20 5.26 6.91
CA SER A 124 13.61 5.02 6.58
C SER A 124 13.70 4.11 5.36
N LEU A 125 14.36 4.58 4.31
CA LEU A 125 14.48 3.85 3.04
C LEU A 125 15.23 2.52 3.24
N GLY A 126 14.70 1.45 2.67
CA GLY A 126 15.27 0.11 2.77
C GLY A 126 14.88 -0.67 4.03
N GLN A 127 14.48 -0.03 5.12
CA GLN A 127 14.14 -0.71 6.38
C GLN A 127 13.01 -1.73 6.22
N GLY A 128 12.03 -1.44 5.39
CA GLY A 128 10.89 -2.34 5.15
C GLY A 128 11.30 -3.71 4.60
N LEU A 129 12.44 -3.80 3.91
CA LEU A 129 12.95 -5.08 3.41
C LEU A 129 13.37 -6.00 4.57
N SER A 130 14.08 -5.48 5.56
CA SER A 130 14.50 -6.25 6.75
C SER A 130 13.30 -6.69 7.58
N VAL A 131 12.30 -5.81 7.74
CA VAL A 131 11.04 -6.16 8.42
C VAL A 131 10.30 -7.25 7.64
N GLY A 132 10.21 -7.12 6.31
CA GLY A 132 9.59 -8.11 5.44
C GLY A 132 10.26 -9.48 5.53
N LEU A 133 11.59 -9.51 5.58
CA LEU A 133 12.35 -10.75 5.78
C LEU A 133 11.99 -11.40 7.14
N GLY A 134 11.94 -10.62 8.21
CA GLY A 134 11.54 -11.11 9.54
C GLY A 134 10.12 -11.69 9.53
N MET A 135 9.16 -11.01 8.88
CA MET A 135 7.79 -11.51 8.73
C MET A 135 7.74 -12.81 7.91
N ALA A 136 8.52 -12.92 6.83
CA ALA A 136 8.57 -14.12 6.00
C ALA A 136 9.17 -15.32 6.77
N LEU A 137 10.22 -15.09 7.54
CA LEU A 137 10.81 -16.12 8.42
C LEU A 137 9.82 -16.57 9.49
N ALA A 138 9.13 -15.64 10.13
CA ALA A 138 8.09 -15.94 11.13
C ALA A 138 6.94 -16.76 10.53
N SER A 139 6.49 -16.40 9.32
CA SER A 139 5.49 -17.18 8.59
C SER A 139 5.97 -18.61 8.32
N LYS A 140 7.19 -18.75 7.81
CA LYS A 140 7.80 -20.07 7.53
C LYS A 140 7.91 -20.93 8.79
N LEU A 141 8.34 -20.37 9.92
CA LEU A 141 8.44 -21.07 11.20
C LEU A 141 7.07 -21.57 11.70
N ARG A 142 6.00 -20.81 11.43
CA ARG A 142 4.62 -21.19 11.75
C ARG A 142 3.99 -22.10 10.70
N LYS A 143 4.76 -22.59 9.72
CA LYS A 143 4.28 -23.38 8.57
C LYS A 143 3.18 -22.66 7.76
N GLY A 144 3.23 -21.32 7.74
CA GLY A 144 2.37 -20.50 6.92
C GLY A 144 2.74 -20.57 5.43
N ASN A 145 1.79 -20.26 4.57
CA ASN A 145 1.97 -20.25 3.11
C ASN A 145 1.67 -18.87 2.48
N ASN A 146 1.64 -17.82 3.31
CA ASN A 146 1.44 -16.45 2.85
C ASN A 146 2.75 -15.83 2.37
N PHE A 147 2.65 -14.98 1.37
CA PHE A 147 3.76 -14.19 0.84
C PHE A 147 3.86 -12.83 1.53
N ILE A 148 5.09 -12.33 1.61
CA ILE A 148 5.38 -10.98 2.07
C ILE A 148 5.92 -10.18 0.89
N PHE A 149 5.13 -9.22 0.42
CA PHE A 149 5.49 -8.32 -0.67
C PHE A 149 6.09 -7.05 -0.12
N VAL A 150 7.25 -6.65 -0.62
CA VAL A 150 7.93 -5.42 -0.20
C VAL A 150 8.19 -4.56 -1.43
N LEU A 151 7.58 -3.38 -1.48
CA LEU A 151 7.89 -2.38 -2.51
C LEU A 151 8.97 -1.44 -1.98
N THR A 152 10.16 -1.50 -2.58
CA THR A 152 11.28 -0.64 -2.24
C THR A 152 11.77 0.12 -3.47
N TYR A 153 12.39 1.28 -3.25
CA TYR A 153 13.22 1.96 -4.26
C TYR A 153 14.68 1.80 -3.88
N SER A 154 15.53 1.48 -4.86
CA SER A 154 16.97 1.64 -4.73
C SER A 154 17.40 2.91 -5.47
N TYR A 155 18.07 3.83 -4.79
CA TYR A 155 18.83 4.86 -5.46
C TYR A 155 20.22 4.29 -5.72
N LEU A 156 20.55 4.06 -6.99
CA LEU A 156 21.95 3.92 -7.37
C LEU A 156 22.57 5.31 -7.29
N VAL A 157 23.35 5.54 -6.25
CA VAL A 157 24.25 6.68 -6.20
C VAL A 157 25.52 6.23 -6.91
N PHE A 158 25.71 6.75 -8.12
CA PHE A 158 26.99 6.60 -8.85
C PHE A 158 27.95 7.69 -8.40
#